data_e9c0bde71556cc2c5f580ab80c00cf32
#
_entry.id   e9c0bde71556cc2c5f580ab80c00cf32
#
_cell.length_a   1.000
_cell.length_b   1.000
_cell.length_c   1.000
_cell.angle_alpha   90.00
_cell.angle_beta   90.00
_cell.angle_gamma   90.00
#
_symmetry.space_group_name_H-M   'P 1'
#
loop_
_entity.id
_entity.type
_entity.pdbx_description
1 polymer ?
#
loop_
_entity_poly.entity_id
_entity_poly.type
_entity_poly.pdbx_seq_one_letter_code
_entity_poly.pdbx_strand_id
1 'polypeptide(L)'
;MRNVKELLERLNSSLSFEEKYPELQDEAEKVHVLYVAPCMNASGYYRMIAPALELNKTKSHKAIVNQIHKWNFNKKHDEYDTPVDERLIRWADYIVFPTFFTDIQPIIEGIVSINDRIQFVMDIDCHYFNFPDYHPGIKKYPKEQLEKLLENLSKMDVITAPTNGILEAIEDKLEVAFPDADPMFAFVPNLLSNQAYAEVPQINKNNGKTVRLGIITNPSQSEDVKSILPVLQEVLKDQKAELFIFGWNGKLKDENSLGDLPFKFVKPVSFLEYPTKLNKLALDVMLHPMNDHPFNTEGKSFMKYLEAAAFAIPMISSSVFPYSEIIKHGENGMLAKDENQWKEQLQKLIADAQLRTDIGREALKYAWRNWSYNKSTMEIYKELFI
;
A
#
# COMPACT_ATOMS: atom_id res chain seq x y z
N MET A 1 9.70 12.65 2.31
CA MET A 1 9.81 11.91 3.61
C MET A 1 10.21 12.78 4.81
N ARG A 2 10.63 14.03 4.59
CA ARG A 2 11.02 14.91 5.71
C ARG A 2 9.88 15.12 6.71
N ASN A 3 8.71 15.56 6.26
CA ASN A 3 7.56 15.82 7.14
C ASN A 3 7.07 14.57 7.90
N VAL A 4 7.24 13.38 7.29
CA VAL A 4 6.91 12.11 7.96
C VAL A 4 7.90 11.81 9.09
N LYS A 5 9.20 12.06 8.87
CA LYS A 5 10.22 11.91 9.91
C LYS A 5 9.98 12.91 11.05
N GLU A 6 9.74 14.17 10.73
CA GLU A 6 9.42 15.21 11.71
C GLU A 6 8.16 14.85 12.53
N LEU A 7 7.11 14.32 11.88
CA LEU A 7 5.92 13.81 12.59
C LEU A 7 6.29 12.67 13.56
N LEU A 8 7.05 11.68 13.10
CA LEU A 8 7.42 10.54 13.94
C LEU A 8 8.35 10.94 15.09
N GLU A 9 9.31 11.82 14.84
CA GLU A 9 10.21 12.38 15.88
C GLU A 9 9.39 13.14 16.92
N ARG A 10 8.45 13.97 16.50
CA ARG A 10 7.53 14.71 17.37
C ARG A 10 6.70 13.78 18.24
N LEU A 11 6.04 12.78 17.65
CA LEU A 11 5.19 11.83 18.37
C LEU A 11 5.97 10.93 19.37
N ASN A 12 7.23 10.60 19.06
CA ASN A 12 8.08 9.75 19.90
C ASN A 12 9.00 10.54 20.87
N SER A 13 8.91 11.85 20.87
CA SER A 13 9.72 12.71 21.75
C SER A 13 9.15 12.77 23.18
N SER A 14 9.90 13.44 24.06
CA SER A 14 9.45 13.81 25.42
C SER A 14 8.65 15.12 25.48
N LEU A 15 8.24 15.66 24.34
CA LEU A 15 7.41 16.86 24.25
C LEU A 15 6.09 16.70 25.02
N SER A 16 5.52 17.81 25.45
CA SER A 16 4.16 17.85 26.04
C SER A 16 3.12 17.34 25.02
N PHE A 17 1.94 17.04 25.51
CA PHE A 17 0.85 16.59 24.66
C PHE A 17 0.50 17.65 23.60
N GLU A 18 0.41 18.91 24.00
CA GLU A 18 0.07 20.04 23.15
C GLU A 18 1.15 20.28 22.07
N GLU A 19 2.42 20.06 22.41
CA GLU A 19 3.52 20.14 21.44
C GLU A 19 3.53 18.94 20.47
N LYS A 20 3.05 17.77 20.92
CA LYS A 20 2.89 16.58 20.06
C LYS A 20 1.74 16.73 19.08
N TYR A 21 0.68 17.44 19.45
CA TYR A 21 -0.55 17.60 18.66
C TYR A 21 -0.92 19.08 18.49
N PRO A 22 -0.08 19.88 17.81
CA PRO A 22 -0.36 21.31 17.58
C PRO A 22 -1.62 21.53 16.75
N GLU A 23 -2.09 20.51 16.05
CA GLU A 23 -3.33 20.52 15.27
C GLU A 23 -4.56 20.80 16.13
N LEU A 24 -4.52 20.48 17.44
CA LEU A 24 -5.59 20.78 18.40
C LEU A 24 -5.82 22.26 18.65
N GLN A 25 -4.84 23.10 18.34
CA GLN A 25 -4.90 24.55 18.55
C GLN A 25 -5.52 25.30 17.35
N ASP A 26 -5.92 24.58 16.30
CA ASP A 26 -6.57 25.18 15.12
C ASP A 26 -8.04 25.45 15.46
N GLU A 27 -8.38 26.72 15.71
CA GLU A 27 -9.74 27.17 16.08
C GLU A 27 -10.68 27.34 14.87
N ALA A 28 -10.20 27.07 13.64
CA ALA A 28 -11.03 27.19 12.45
C ALA A 28 -12.09 26.08 12.41
N GLU A 29 -13.29 26.44 11.95
CA GLU A 29 -14.38 25.49 11.72
C GLU A 29 -14.00 24.52 10.58
N LYS A 30 -13.56 23.32 10.96
CA LYS A 30 -13.07 22.27 10.06
C LYS A 30 -13.59 20.92 10.51
N VAL A 31 -13.63 19.99 9.58
CA VAL A 31 -13.85 18.58 9.90
C VAL A 31 -12.57 17.97 10.46
N HIS A 32 -12.66 17.32 11.61
CA HIS A 32 -11.54 16.78 12.37
C HIS A 32 -11.45 15.26 12.23
N VAL A 33 -10.34 14.78 11.70
CA VAL A 33 -10.12 13.36 11.43
C VAL A 33 -8.96 12.81 12.24
N LEU A 34 -9.22 11.82 13.09
CA LEU A 34 -8.23 11.14 13.90
C LEU A 34 -7.85 9.81 13.26
N TYR A 35 -6.62 9.68 12.78
CA TYR A 35 -6.09 8.44 12.23
C TYR A 35 -5.34 7.63 13.29
N VAL A 36 -5.75 6.39 13.50
CA VAL A 36 -5.08 5.43 14.39
C VAL A 36 -4.09 4.61 13.56
N ALA A 37 -2.87 5.08 13.42
CA ALA A 37 -1.87 4.39 12.60
C ALA A 37 -1.22 3.23 13.35
N PRO A 38 -1.32 1.98 12.87
CA PRO A 38 -0.84 0.80 13.58
C PRO A 38 0.68 0.67 13.51
N CYS A 39 1.26 1.14 12.43
CA CYS A 39 2.69 0.97 12.11
C CYS A 39 3.08 1.89 10.96
N MET A 40 4.36 1.88 10.63
CA MET A 40 4.93 2.68 9.53
C MET A 40 5.47 1.76 8.41
N ASN A 41 4.75 0.75 8.08
CA ASN A 41 4.92 0.00 6.85
C ASN A 41 4.17 0.70 5.70
N ALA A 42 4.08 0.05 4.54
CA ALA A 42 3.36 0.60 3.40
C ALA A 42 1.88 0.90 3.72
N SER A 43 1.18 -0.04 4.39
CA SER A 43 -0.24 0.14 4.75
C SER A 43 -0.42 1.34 5.69
N GLY A 44 0.33 1.41 6.78
CA GLY A 44 0.25 2.54 7.71
C GLY A 44 0.58 3.87 7.04
N TYR A 45 1.53 3.87 6.10
CA TYR A 45 1.86 5.10 5.37
C TYR A 45 0.76 5.49 4.38
N TYR A 46 0.41 4.60 3.44
CA TYR A 46 -0.52 4.94 2.36
C TYR A 46 -1.95 5.13 2.86
N ARG A 47 -2.36 4.39 3.90
CA ARG A 47 -3.73 4.39 4.38
C ARG A 47 -4.01 5.39 5.51
N MET A 48 -2.98 5.74 6.30
CA MET A 48 -3.16 6.56 7.52
C MET A 48 -2.35 7.85 7.49
N ILE A 49 -1.02 7.76 7.31
CA ILE A 49 -0.14 8.92 7.49
C ILE A 49 -0.21 9.87 6.30
N ALA A 50 -0.12 9.36 5.08
CA ALA A 50 -0.15 10.22 3.89
C ALA A 50 -1.49 10.95 3.74
N PRO A 51 -2.67 10.31 3.89
CA PRO A 51 -3.95 11.00 3.89
C PRO A 51 -4.04 12.11 4.94
N ALA A 52 -3.63 11.84 6.18
CA ALA A 52 -3.66 12.82 7.26
C ALA A 52 -2.81 14.07 6.92
N LEU A 53 -1.58 13.84 6.44
CA LEU A 53 -0.68 14.94 6.06
C LEU A 53 -1.21 15.75 4.85
N GLU A 54 -1.91 15.11 3.93
CA GLU A 54 -2.48 15.79 2.77
C GLU A 54 -3.80 16.52 3.11
N LEU A 55 -4.64 15.97 3.98
CA LEU A 55 -5.83 16.66 4.51
C LEU A 55 -5.44 17.95 5.22
N ASN A 56 -4.34 17.97 5.97
CA ASN A 56 -3.83 19.16 6.66
C ASN A 56 -3.43 20.31 5.72
N LYS A 57 -3.34 20.08 4.41
CA LYS A 57 -3.09 21.12 3.40
C LYS A 57 -4.41 21.74 2.89
N THR A 58 -5.54 21.15 3.22
CA THR A 58 -6.86 21.69 2.84
C THR A 58 -7.34 22.76 3.81
N LYS A 59 -8.32 23.57 3.38
CA LYS A 59 -8.93 24.57 4.24
C LYS A 59 -10.08 24.02 5.08
N SER A 60 -10.67 22.91 4.66
CA SER A 60 -11.91 22.35 5.21
C SER A 60 -11.67 21.22 6.22
N HIS A 61 -10.47 20.65 6.29
CA HIS A 61 -10.19 19.51 7.16
C HIS A 61 -8.94 19.73 7.98
N LYS A 62 -8.89 19.04 9.12
CA LYS A 62 -7.70 18.91 9.96
C LYS A 62 -7.58 17.47 10.39
N ALA A 63 -6.38 16.90 10.30
CA ALA A 63 -6.16 15.51 10.64
C ALA A 63 -5.01 15.36 11.63
N ILE A 64 -5.20 14.47 12.59
CA ILE A 64 -4.17 14.04 13.55
C ILE A 64 -3.87 12.57 13.30
N VAL A 65 -2.60 12.21 13.32
CA VAL A 65 -2.16 10.83 13.43
C VAL A 65 -1.90 10.54 14.90
N ASN A 66 -2.61 9.59 15.49
CA ASN A 66 -2.37 9.16 16.86
C ASN A 66 -0.95 8.61 17.04
N GLN A 67 -0.42 8.66 18.24
CA GLN A 67 0.93 8.20 18.53
C GLN A 67 1.12 6.76 18.04
N ILE A 68 2.09 6.60 17.13
CA ILE A 68 2.46 5.31 16.59
C ILE A 68 3.45 4.66 17.56
N HIS A 69 3.06 3.54 18.18
CA HIS A 69 3.95 2.84 19.07
C HIS A 69 5.22 2.34 18.38
N LYS A 70 6.31 2.29 19.18
CA LYS A 70 7.64 1.91 18.72
C LYS A 70 7.57 0.73 17.77
N TRP A 71 8.04 0.97 16.58
CA TRP A 71 8.37 0.04 15.54
C TRP A 71 8.91 -1.28 16.06
N ASN A 72 8.07 -2.28 16.09
CA ASN A 72 8.53 -3.63 16.19
C ASN A 72 7.97 -4.35 14.96
N PHE A 73 8.79 -4.53 13.93
CA PHE A 73 8.48 -5.34 12.75
C PHE A 73 7.99 -6.76 13.11
N ASN A 74 8.18 -7.17 14.37
CA ASN A 74 7.84 -8.48 14.90
C ASN A 74 6.62 -8.49 15.82
N LYS A 75 6.05 -7.34 16.19
CA LYS A 75 4.81 -7.34 16.98
C LYS A 75 3.61 -7.60 16.06
N LYS A 76 2.76 -8.50 16.49
CA LYS A 76 1.47 -8.76 15.86
C LYS A 76 0.66 -7.46 15.82
N HIS A 77 -0.05 -7.25 14.71
CA HIS A 77 -0.87 -6.06 14.47
C HIS A 77 -2.03 -5.86 15.46
N ASP A 78 -2.22 -6.77 16.40
CA ASP A 78 -3.42 -6.94 17.21
C ASP A 78 -3.29 -6.39 18.65
N GLU A 79 -2.16 -5.75 19.00
CA GLU A 79 -1.96 -5.19 20.34
C GLU A 79 -1.81 -3.67 20.27
N TYR A 80 -2.93 -2.97 20.34
CA TYR A 80 -2.96 -1.55 20.65
C TYR A 80 -2.80 -1.36 22.17
N ASP A 81 -1.56 -1.33 22.63
CA ASP A 81 -1.24 -1.14 24.05
C ASP A 81 -1.48 0.29 24.57
N THR A 82 -1.94 1.21 23.73
CA THR A 82 -2.16 2.59 24.16
C THR A 82 -3.57 3.02 23.82
N PRO A 83 -4.35 3.36 24.83
CA PRO A 83 -5.63 3.99 24.64
C PRO A 83 -5.43 5.32 23.89
N VAL A 84 -6.39 5.66 23.03
CA VAL A 84 -6.47 6.98 22.42
C VAL A 84 -6.71 8.01 23.53
N ASP A 85 -5.91 9.07 23.58
CA ASP A 85 -6.07 10.13 24.59
C ASP A 85 -7.45 10.79 24.48
N GLU A 86 -8.12 10.97 25.60
CA GLU A 86 -9.46 11.55 25.69
C GLU A 86 -9.57 12.92 24.97
N ARG A 87 -8.51 13.72 24.99
CA ARG A 87 -8.48 15.03 24.32
C ARG A 87 -8.56 14.89 22.82
N LEU A 88 -7.96 13.85 22.23
CA LEU A 88 -8.05 13.55 20.80
C LEU A 88 -9.47 13.08 20.42
N ILE A 89 -10.08 12.27 21.30
CA ILE A 89 -11.45 11.78 21.09
C ILE A 89 -12.44 12.94 21.12
N ARG A 90 -12.32 13.87 22.08
CA ARG A 90 -13.19 15.04 22.16
C ARG A 90 -13.07 16.00 20.98
N TRP A 91 -11.88 16.05 20.37
CA TRP A 91 -11.59 16.89 19.21
C TRP A 91 -12.09 16.31 17.90
N ALA A 92 -12.15 14.99 17.76
CA ALA A 92 -12.40 14.32 16.49
C ALA A 92 -13.90 14.25 16.14
N ASP A 93 -14.22 14.47 14.87
CA ASP A 93 -15.52 14.16 14.25
C ASP A 93 -15.50 12.73 13.68
N TYR A 94 -14.34 12.29 13.20
CA TYR A 94 -14.12 10.96 12.65
C TYR A 94 -12.91 10.30 13.29
N ILE A 95 -13.00 8.99 13.55
CA ILE A 95 -11.87 8.16 13.92
C ILE A 95 -11.68 7.06 12.88
N VAL A 96 -10.47 6.98 12.30
CA VAL A 96 -10.13 6.00 11.27
C VAL A 96 -9.26 4.92 11.89
N PHE A 97 -9.82 3.73 12.02
CA PHE A 97 -9.11 2.54 12.47
C PHE A 97 -8.49 1.78 11.29
N PRO A 98 -7.30 1.18 11.46
CA PRO A 98 -6.83 0.14 10.56
C PRO A 98 -7.65 -1.14 10.75
N THR A 99 -7.44 -2.13 9.90
CA THR A 99 -8.01 -3.47 10.06
C THR A 99 -7.80 -4.03 11.47
N PHE A 100 -8.86 -4.43 12.14
CA PHE A 100 -8.88 -4.84 13.55
C PHE A 100 -9.47 -6.24 13.72
N PHE A 101 -8.69 -7.17 14.29
CA PHE A 101 -9.05 -8.60 14.42
C PHE A 101 -9.45 -9.04 15.84
N THR A 102 -9.32 -8.15 16.81
CA THR A 102 -9.78 -8.38 18.19
C THR A 102 -11.11 -7.65 18.41
N ASP A 103 -11.77 -7.90 19.53
CA ASP A 103 -13.05 -7.24 19.82
C ASP A 103 -12.87 -5.73 19.96
N ILE A 104 -13.51 -4.97 19.08
CA ILE A 104 -13.47 -3.49 19.08
C ILE A 104 -14.55 -2.88 19.97
N GLN A 105 -15.55 -3.65 20.40
CA GLN A 105 -16.69 -3.13 21.16
C GLN A 105 -16.29 -2.32 22.40
N PRO A 106 -15.38 -2.79 23.27
CA PRO A 106 -14.97 -2.01 24.44
C PRO A 106 -14.31 -0.66 24.09
N ILE A 107 -13.63 -0.62 22.93
CA ILE A 107 -13.00 0.62 22.44
C ILE A 107 -14.08 1.59 21.97
N ILE A 108 -15.06 1.14 21.20
CA ILE A 108 -16.21 1.94 20.74
C ILE A 108 -16.97 2.50 21.94
N GLU A 109 -17.33 1.66 22.91
CA GLU A 109 -18.04 2.08 24.13
C GLU A 109 -17.27 3.14 24.91
N GLY A 110 -15.96 2.96 25.06
CA GLY A 110 -15.08 3.93 25.69
C GLY A 110 -15.05 5.27 24.95
N ILE A 111 -14.99 5.25 23.62
CA ILE A 111 -14.99 6.45 22.79
C ILE A 111 -16.34 7.17 22.86
N VAL A 112 -17.44 6.44 22.69
CA VAL A 112 -18.80 6.99 22.74
C VAL A 112 -19.11 7.62 24.09
N SER A 113 -18.58 7.09 25.20
CA SER A 113 -18.73 7.69 26.53
C SER A 113 -18.08 9.07 26.65
N ILE A 114 -17.13 9.40 25.76
CA ILE A 114 -16.38 10.68 25.74
C ILE A 114 -16.95 11.61 24.67
N ASN A 115 -17.27 11.07 23.48
CA ASN A 115 -17.80 11.80 22.33
C ASN A 115 -18.78 10.89 21.57
N ASP A 116 -20.06 11.11 21.78
CA ASP A 116 -21.17 10.33 21.20
C ASP A 116 -21.52 10.70 19.74
N ARG A 117 -20.85 11.73 19.20
CA ARG A 117 -21.07 12.20 17.81
C ARG A 117 -20.03 11.68 16.84
N ILE A 118 -18.96 11.05 17.36
CA ILE A 118 -17.86 10.59 16.54
C ILE A 118 -18.30 9.48 15.59
N GLN A 119 -17.82 9.55 14.34
CA GLN A 119 -18.07 8.52 13.34
C GLN A 119 -16.90 7.56 13.23
N PHE A 120 -17.20 6.29 13.15
CA PHE A 120 -16.23 5.20 13.11
C PHE A 120 -15.96 4.76 11.68
N VAL A 121 -14.70 4.87 11.25
CA VAL A 121 -14.23 4.41 9.95
C VAL A 121 -13.25 3.27 10.13
N MET A 122 -13.38 2.17 9.41
CA MET A 122 -12.36 1.13 9.37
C MET A 122 -11.80 0.97 7.95
N ASP A 123 -10.49 1.03 7.84
CA ASP A 123 -9.78 0.85 6.57
C ASP A 123 -9.26 -0.57 6.41
N ILE A 124 -9.62 -1.20 5.29
CA ILE A 124 -9.26 -2.58 4.96
C ILE A 124 -8.26 -2.57 3.80
N ASP A 125 -7.03 -2.92 4.07
CA ASP A 125 -5.90 -2.82 3.14
C ASP A 125 -5.58 -4.11 2.37
N CYS A 126 -6.28 -5.21 2.66
CA CYS A 126 -6.02 -6.54 2.09
C CYS A 126 -7.31 -7.35 1.93
N HIS A 127 -7.34 -8.21 0.94
CA HIS A 127 -8.47 -9.14 0.72
C HIS A 127 -8.39 -10.35 1.66
N TYR A 128 -8.71 -10.15 2.94
CA TYR A 128 -8.56 -11.17 3.99
C TYR A 128 -9.44 -12.41 3.81
N PHE A 129 -10.54 -12.30 3.08
CA PHE A 129 -11.51 -13.39 2.90
C PHE A 129 -11.23 -14.30 1.71
N ASN A 130 -10.16 -14.03 0.94
CA ASN A 130 -9.89 -14.78 -0.30
C ASN A 130 -8.40 -15.06 -0.50
N PHE A 131 -7.74 -15.64 0.50
CA PHE A 131 -6.34 -16.06 0.36
C PHE A 131 -6.24 -17.32 -0.49
N PRO A 132 -5.31 -17.38 -1.47
CA PRO A 132 -4.99 -18.63 -2.14
C PRO A 132 -4.34 -19.65 -1.18
N ASP A 133 -4.49 -20.94 -1.47
CA ASP A 133 -4.07 -22.04 -0.57
C ASP A 133 -2.59 -21.96 -0.12
N TYR A 134 -1.73 -21.45 -0.97
CA TYR A 134 -0.30 -21.28 -0.67
C TYR A 134 -0.01 -20.03 0.20
N HIS A 135 -0.99 -19.13 0.38
CA HIS A 135 -0.74 -17.86 1.03
C HIS A 135 -0.64 -18.02 2.55
N PRO A 136 0.42 -17.48 3.20
CA PRO A 136 0.60 -17.61 4.66
C PRO A 136 -0.53 -16.96 5.48
N GLY A 137 -1.33 -16.10 4.86
CA GLY A 137 -2.51 -15.47 5.45
C GLY A 137 -3.54 -16.47 5.98
N ILE A 138 -3.71 -17.62 5.31
CA ILE A 138 -4.64 -18.68 5.76
C ILE A 138 -4.32 -19.14 7.20
N LYS A 139 -3.03 -19.32 7.50
CA LYS A 139 -2.59 -19.71 8.84
C LYS A 139 -2.54 -18.54 9.82
N LYS A 140 -2.30 -17.33 9.30
CA LYS A 140 -2.16 -16.13 10.11
C LYS A 140 -3.51 -15.58 10.58
N TYR A 141 -4.54 -15.71 9.75
CA TYR A 141 -5.89 -15.21 10.00
C TYR A 141 -6.89 -16.37 9.98
N PRO A 142 -7.00 -17.16 11.06
CA PRO A 142 -7.95 -18.26 11.17
C PRO A 142 -9.40 -17.74 11.10
N LYS A 143 -10.33 -18.64 10.82
CA LYS A 143 -11.75 -18.33 10.64
C LYS A 143 -12.34 -17.46 11.75
N GLU A 144 -12.01 -17.74 13.00
CA GLU A 144 -12.47 -16.99 14.17
C GLU A 144 -12.05 -15.51 14.15
N GLN A 145 -10.83 -15.22 13.67
CA GLN A 145 -10.36 -13.84 13.52
C GLN A 145 -11.07 -13.12 12.36
N LEU A 146 -11.37 -13.85 11.27
CA LEU A 146 -12.12 -13.29 10.15
C LEU A 146 -13.59 -13.03 10.51
N GLU A 147 -14.20 -13.92 11.31
CA GLU A 147 -15.55 -13.70 11.88
C GLU A 147 -15.55 -12.48 12.82
N LYS A 148 -14.51 -12.33 13.65
CA LYS A 148 -14.37 -11.15 14.52
C LYS A 148 -14.14 -9.86 13.71
N LEU A 149 -13.35 -9.92 12.63
CA LEU A 149 -13.21 -8.79 11.71
C LEU A 149 -14.57 -8.38 11.14
N LEU A 150 -15.37 -9.35 10.69
CA LEU A 150 -16.67 -9.08 10.11
C LEU A 150 -17.65 -8.48 11.14
N GLU A 151 -17.64 -8.99 12.38
CA GLU A 151 -18.37 -8.40 13.51
C GLU A 151 -17.92 -6.97 13.81
N ASN A 152 -16.62 -6.68 13.75
CA ASN A 152 -16.11 -5.33 13.94
C ASN A 152 -16.57 -4.38 12.82
N LEU A 153 -16.55 -4.86 11.57
CA LEU A 153 -16.99 -4.09 10.41
C LEU A 153 -18.48 -3.74 10.47
N SER A 154 -19.32 -4.63 11.01
CA SER A 154 -20.76 -4.36 11.18
C SER A 154 -21.08 -3.21 12.15
N LYS A 155 -20.09 -2.73 12.91
CA LYS A 155 -20.21 -1.64 13.89
C LYS A 155 -19.67 -0.31 13.37
N MET A 156 -19.18 -0.27 12.13
CA MET A 156 -18.61 0.93 11.53
C MET A 156 -19.68 1.75 10.82
N ASP A 157 -19.51 3.08 10.83
CA ASP A 157 -20.30 3.98 9.99
C ASP A 157 -19.79 3.97 8.55
N VAL A 158 -18.47 3.79 8.37
CA VAL A 158 -17.84 3.78 7.05
C VAL A 158 -16.77 2.68 6.98
N ILE A 159 -16.74 1.97 5.86
CA ILE A 159 -15.70 1.00 5.51
C ILE A 159 -14.96 1.51 4.27
N THR A 160 -13.63 1.64 4.36
CA THR A 160 -12.79 2.08 3.24
C THR A 160 -11.85 0.98 2.78
N ALA A 161 -11.58 0.91 1.48
CA ALA A 161 -10.56 0.01 0.93
C ALA A 161 -9.90 0.59 -0.34
N PRO A 162 -8.71 0.10 -0.72
CA PRO A 162 -7.99 0.56 -1.92
C PRO A 162 -8.49 -0.07 -3.22
N THR A 163 -9.46 -0.96 -3.19
CA THR A 163 -10.07 -1.60 -4.35
C THR A 163 -11.56 -1.85 -4.11
N ASN A 164 -12.36 -1.78 -5.17
CA ASN A 164 -13.79 -2.12 -5.10
C ASN A 164 -14.00 -3.61 -4.78
N GLY A 165 -13.15 -4.51 -5.31
CA GLY A 165 -13.30 -5.94 -5.04
C GLY A 165 -13.16 -6.32 -3.55
N ILE A 166 -12.35 -5.58 -2.77
CA ILE A 166 -12.33 -5.75 -1.32
C ILE A 166 -13.67 -5.30 -0.71
N LEU A 167 -14.20 -4.15 -1.14
CA LEU A 167 -15.47 -3.62 -0.61
C LEU A 167 -16.64 -4.56 -0.93
N GLU A 168 -16.77 -4.98 -2.18
CA GLU A 168 -17.79 -5.93 -2.65
C GLU A 168 -17.75 -7.25 -1.86
N ALA A 169 -16.55 -7.81 -1.66
CA ALA A 169 -16.40 -9.04 -0.88
C ALA A 169 -16.75 -8.88 0.61
N ILE A 170 -16.61 -7.70 1.17
CA ILE A 170 -17.03 -7.41 2.55
C ILE A 170 -18.54 -7.20 2.60
N GLU A 171 -19.10 -6.44 1.68
CA GLU A 171 -20.52 -6.16 1.56
C GLU A 171 -21.33 -7.46 1.47
N ASP A 172 -20.98 -8.36 0.54
CA ASP A 172 -21.59 -9.69 0.38
C ASP A 172 -21.60 -10.50 1.69
N LYS A 173 -20.53 -10.40 2.48
CA LYS A 173 -20.43 -11.15 3.73
C LYS A 173 -21.20 -10.50 4.88
N LEU A 174 -21.23 -9.15 4.91
CA LEU A 174 -22.01 -8.42 5.91
C LEU A 174 -23.51 -8.62 5.70
N GLU A 175 -23.99 -8.57 4.46
CA GLU A 175 -25.39 -8.85 4.13
C GLU A 175 -25.87 -10.22 4.65
N VAL A 176 -24.98 -11.23 4.60
CA VAL A 176 -25.30 -12.58 5.08
C VAL A 176 -25.21 -12.72 6.59
N ALA A 177 -24.13 -12.15 7.20
CA ALA A 177 -23.83 -12.38 8.61
C ALA A 177 -24.45 -11.34 9.55
N PHE A 178 -24.65 -10.12 9.08
CA PHE A 178 -25.14 -8.96 9.83
C PHE A 178 -26.11 -8.12 8.98
N PRO A 179 -27.29 -8.65 8.62
CA PRO A 179 -28.20 -8.00 7.66
C PRO A 179 -28.77 -6.65 8.13
N ASP A 180 -28.66 -6.34 9.41
CA ASP A 180 -29.08 -5.06 9.98
C ASP A 180 -27.96 -4.01 9.97
N ALA A 181 -26.73 -4.37 9.57
CA ALA A 181 -25.62 -3.43 9.45
C ALA A 181 -25.69 -2.70 8.10
N ASP A 182 -25.56 -1.39 8.12
CA ASP A 182 -25.66 -0.52 6.93
C ASP A 182 -24.48 0.48 6.90
N PRO A 183 -23.21 0.03 6.88
CA PRO A 183 -22.08 0.91 6.75
C PRO A 183 -21.98 1.49 5.33
N MET A 184 -21.55 2.74 5.21
CA MET A 184 -21.16 3.29 3.91
C MET A 184 -19.86 2.64 3.41
N PHE A 185 -19.84 2.15 2.17
CA PHE A 185 -18.65 1.63 1.51
C PHE A 185 -18.00 2.70 0.65
N ALA A 186 -16.71 2.98 0.87
CA ALA A 186 -16.01 4.02 0.15
C ALA A 186 -14.68 3.53 -0.45
N PHE A 187 -14.56 3.64 -1.77
CA PHE A 187 -13.30 3.40 -2.47
C PHE A 187 -12.33 4.54 -2.22
N VAL A 188 -11.21 4.24 -1.57
CA VAL A 188 -10.13 5.20 -1.28
C VAL A 188 -8.83 4.64 -1.86
N PRO A 189 -8.41 5.07 -3.06
CA PRO A 189 -7.25 4.52 -3.73
C PRO A 189 -5.94 4.83 -3.01
N ASN A 190 -4.95 3.98 -3.18
CA ASN A 190 -3.57 4.30 -2.81
C ASN A 190 -3.01 5.33 -3.80
N LEU A 191 -2.43 6.42 -3.28
CA LEU A 191 -1.97 7.55 -4.09
C LEU A 191 -0.47 7.82 -3.89
N LEU A 192 0.18 8.34 -4.92
CA LEU A 192 1.53 8.87 -4.81
C LEU A 192 1.54 10.15 -3.98
N SER A 193 2.39 10.18 -2.97
CA SER A 193 2.63 11.37 -2.17
C SER A 193 3.92 12.06 -2.60
N ASN A 194 3.85 13.37 -2.81
CA ASN A 194 5.03 14.21 -3.03
C ASN A 194 6.08 14.04 -1.93
N GLN A 195 5.65 13.86 -0.70
CA GLN A 195 6.54 13.68 0.45
C GLN A 195 7.38 12.41 0.38
N ALA A 196 6.84 11.34 -0.22
CA ALA A 196 7.54 10.07 -0.35
C ALA A 196 8.43 10.00 -1.60
N TYR A 197 7.96 10.54 -2.72
CA TYR A 197 8.57 10.27 -4.02
C TYR A 197 9.15 11.51 -4.71
N ALA A 198 8.49 12.68 -4.66
CA ALA A 198 9.01 13.88 -5.32
C ALA A 198 10.21 14.51 -4.58
N GLU A 199 10.34 14.27 -3.28
CA GLU A 199 11.49 14.72 -2.48
C GLU A 199 12.75 13.87 -2.67
N VAL A 200 12.69 12.77 -3.42
CA VAL A 200 13.89 12.00 -3.77
C VAL A 200 14.65 12.78 -4.86
N PRO A 201 15.91 13.23 -4.59
CA PRO A 201 16.50 14.38 -5.31
C PRO A 201 16.75 14.18 -6.80
N GLN A 202 16.91 12.95 -7.25
CA GLN A 202 17.18 12.63 -8.66
C GLN A 202 16.77 11.20 -8.98
N ILE A 203 16.29 10.99 -10.21
CA ILE A 203 16.10 9.66 -10.77
C ILE A 203 17.47 9.08 -11.11
N ASN A 204 17.90 8.06 -10.38
CA ASN A 204 19.13 7.35 -10.71
C ASN A 204 18.91 6.51 -11.95
N LYS A 205 19.87 6.56 -12.87
CA LYS A 205 19.87 5.73 -14.08
C LYS A 205 21.02 4.74 -14.02
N ASN A 206 20.79 3.56 -14.53
CA ASN A 206 21.84 2.60 -14.79
C ASN A 206 22.69 3.06 -15.98
N ASN A 207 23.96 3.33 -15.76
CA ASN A 207 24.90 3.70 -16.81
C ASN A 207 25.76 2.51 -17.28
N GLY A 208 25.45 1.30 -16.80
CA GLY A 208 26.12 0.06 -17.18
C GLY A 208 25.60 -0.50 -18.50
N LYS A 209 26.32 -1.49 -19.02
CA LYS A 209 25.91 -2.24 -20.23
C LYS A 209 24.86 -3.31 -19.94
N THR A 210 24.76 -3.76 -18.69
CA THR A 210 23.84 -4.81 -18.26
C THR A 210 22.56 -4.18 -17.77
N VAL A 211 21.41 -4.64 -18.29
CA VAL A 211 20.08 -4.13 -17.93
C VAL A 211 19.69 -4.66 -16.55
N ARG A 212 19.21 -3.80 -15.66
CA ARG A 212 18.77 -4.14 -14.31
C ARG A 212 17.28 -4.38 -14.28
N LEU A 213 16.90 -5.65 -14.11
CA LEU A 213 15.52 -6.07 -13.89
C LEU A 213 15.25 -6.10 -12.38
N GLY A 214 14.09 -5.63 -11.94
CA GLY A 214 13.70 -5.62 -10.54
C GLY A 214 12.38 -6.31 -10.28
N ILE A 215 12.30 -7.11 -9.23
CA ILE A 215 11.04 -7.62 -8.66
C ILE A 215 10.98 -7.15 -7.22
N ILE A 216 9.89 -6.45 -6.86
CA ILE A 216 9.59 -6.10 -5.47
C ILE A 216 8.54 -7.07 -4.97
N THR A 217 8.90 -7.92 -4.02
CA THR A 217 8.06 -9.02 -3.58
C THR A 217 8.33 -9.44 -2.15
N ASN A 218 7.47 -10.30 -1.64
CA ASN A 218 7.60 -10.93 -0.33
C ASN A 218 7.22 -12.43 -0.45
N PRO A 219 7.42 -13.26 0.59
CA PRO A 219 7.12 -14.70 0.52
C PRO A 219 5.68 -15.05 0.13
N SER A 220 4.72 -14.18 0.41
CA SER A 220 3.31 -14.44 0.06
C SER A 220 3.02 -14.34 -1.45
N GLN A 221 3.94 -13.79 -2.22
CA GLN A 221 3.86 -13.62 -3.67
C GLN A 221 4.81 -14.58 -4.41
N SER A 222 5.28 -15.64 -3.74
CA SER A 222 6.25 -16.58 -4.32
C SER A 222 5.73 -17.26 -5.59
N GLU A 223 4.46 -17.66 -5.61
CA GLU A 223 3.85 -18.31 -6.78
C GLU A 223 3.69 -17.35 -7.96
N ASP A 224 3.45 -16.07 -7.69
CA ASP A 224 3.44 -15.05 -8.72
C ASP A 224 4.81 -14.95 -9.41
N VAL A 225 5.89 -14.94 -8.64
CA VAL A 225 7.26 -14.91 -9.19
C VAL A 225 7.61 -16.20 -9.93
N LYS A 226 7.19 -17.37 -9.40
CA LYS A 226 7.41 -18.66 -10.04
C LYS A 226 6.74 -18.77 -11.41
N SER A 227 5.62 -18.09 -11.64
CA SER A 227 4.90 -18.15 -12.91
C SER A 227 5.73 -17.68 -14.11
N ILE A 228 6.76 -16.86 -13.88
CA ILE A 228 7.67 -16.38 -14.94
C ILE A 228 9.11 -16.95 -14.81
N LEU A 229 9.31 -17.92 -13.91
CA LEU A 229 10.64 -18.48 -13.64
C LEU A 229 11.31 -19.05 -14.89
N PRO A 230 10.64 -19.84 -15.77
CA PRO A 230 11.26 -20.36 -16.99
C PRO A 230 11.78 -19.25 -17.90
N VAL A 231 11.00 -18.18 -18.05
CA VAL A 231 11.36 -17.02 -18.88
C VAL A 231 12.58 -16.29 -18.28
N LEU A 232 12.61 -16.07 -16.96
CA LEU A 232 13.76 -15.46 -16.31
C LEU A 232 15.03 -16.28 -16.45
N GLN A 233 14.94 -17.61 -16.29
CA GLN A 233 16.05 -18.52 -16.50
C GLN A 233 16.63 -18.44 -17.92
N GLU A 234 15.77 -18.30 -18.92
CA GLU A 234 16.22 -18.16 -20.31
C GLU A 234 16.87 -16.80 -20.58
N VAL A 235 16.19 -15.71 -20.20
CA VAL A 235 16.63 -14.34 -20.47
C VAL A 235 17.94 -13.99 -19.78
N LEU A 236 18.18 -14.54 -18.59
CA LEU A 236 19.40 -14.25 -17.83
C LEU A 236 20.64 -15.05 -18.29
N LYS A 237 20.50 -16.06 -19.15
CA LYS A 237 21.63 -16.83 -19.69
C LYS A 237 22.61 -15.98 -20.49
N ASP A 238 22.11 -15.01 -21.23
CA ASP A 238 22.92 -14.15 -22.13
C ASP A 238 23.74 -13.09 -21.41
N GLN A 239 23.63 -12.99 -20.09
CA GLN A 239 24.30 -11.99 -19.24
C GLN A 239 24.10 -10.51 -19.68
N LYS A 240 23.12 -10.23 -20.55
CA LYS A 240 22.73 -8.87 -20.95
C LYS A 240 21.85 -8.19 -19.90
N ALA A 241 21.28 -8.97 -18.99
CA ALA A 241 20.47 -8.50 -17.89
C ALA A 241 20.91 -9.13 -16.57
N GLU A 242 20.65 -8.45 -15.47
CA GLU A 242 20.82 -8.90 -14.09
C GLU A 242 19.52 -8.69 -13.31
N LEU A 243 19.17 -9.65 -12.45
CA LEU A 243 17.94 -9.60 -11.68
C LEU A 243 18.21 -9.15 -10.23
N PHE A 244 17.39 -8.23 -9.76
CA PHE A 244 17.31 -7.82 -8.36
C PHE A 244 15.96 -8.24 -7.78
N ILE A 245 15.96 -8.91 -6.64
CA ILE A 245 14.75 -9.20 -5.87
C ILE A 245 14.80 -8.41 -4.58
N PHE A 246 13.85 -7.49 -4.42
CA PHE A 246 13.75 -6.61 -3.27
C PHE A 246 12.63 -7.10 -2.34
N GLY A 247 13.00 -7.43 -1.09
CA GLY A 247 12.09 -7.80 -0.01
C GLY A 247 12.07 -9.29 0.32
N TRP A 248 12.36 -10.17 -0.63
CA TRP A 248 12.39 -11.62 -0.43
C TRP A 248 13.68 -12.24 -0.97
N ASN A 249 14.25 -13.20 -0.22
CA ASN A 249 15.51 -13.84 -0.55
C ASN A 249 15.37 -15.08 -1.46
N GLY A 250 14.20 -15.31 -2.04
CA GLY A 250 13.92 -16.43 -2.93
C GLY A 250 13.75 -17.78 -2.23
N LYS A 251 13.74 -17.83 -0.89
CA LYS A 251 13.61 -19.07 -0.10
C LYS A 251 12.30 -19.10 0.67
N LEU A 252 11.61 -20.23 0.65
CA LEU A 252 10.64 -20.62 1.65
C LEU A 252 11.36 -21.38 2.76
N LYS A 253 10.70 -21.59 3.93
CA LYS A 253 11.36 -22.11 5.14
C LYS A 253 12.17 -23.40 4.92
N ASP A 254 11.74 -24.25 4.00
CA ASP A 254 12.31 -25.57 3.78
C ASP A 254 12.66 -25.86 2.30
N GLU A 255 12.50 -24.90 1.37
CA GLU A 255 12.70 -25.10 -0.07
C GLU A 255 13.39 -23.93 -0.75
N ASN A 256 14.23 -24.24 -1.72
CA ASN A 256 14.76 -23.23 -2.65
C ASN A 256 13.72 -22.96 -3.74
N SER A 257 12.84 -21.97 -3.51
CA SER A 257 11.65 -21.73 -4.35
C SER A 257 11.96 -21.22 -5.75
N LEU A 258 13.14 -20.63 -5.96
CA LEU A 258 13.55 -20.08 -7.27
C LEU A 258 14.66 -20.90 -7.92
N GLY A 259 15.01 -22.09 -7.37
CA GLY A 259 16.06 -22.96 -7.90
C GLY A 259 17.40 -22.22 -8.03
N ASP A 260 18.09 -22.47 -9.15
CA ASP A 260 19.41 -21.88 -9.45
C ASP A 260 19.31 -20.55 -10.19
N LEU A 261 18.16 -19.85 -10.12
CA LEU A 261 18.00 -18.54 -10.75
C LEU A 261 19.01 -17.54 -10.17
N PRO A 262 19.91 -16.95 -11.00
CA PRO A 262 20.86 -15.97 -10.52
C PRO A 262 20.14 -14.63 -10.24
N PHE A 263 20.19 -14.16 -8.99
CA PHE A 263 19.66 -12.84 -8.62
C PHE A 263 20.45 -12.19 -7.50
N LYS A 264 20.34 -10.88 -7.39
CA LYS A 264 20.86 -10.06 -6.29
C LYS A 264 19.75 -9.78 -5.30
N PHE A 265 19.89 -10.33 -4.08
CA PHE A 265 18.92 -10.06 -3.02
C PHE A 265 19.12 -8.65 -2.44
N VAL A 266 18.04 -7.90 -2.37
CA VAL A 266 17.97 -6.60 -1.71
C VAL A 266 17.12 -6.73 -0.46
N LYS A 267 17.74 -6.53 0.71
CA LYS A 267 17.04 -6.61 1.99
C LYS A 267 15.90 -5.59 2.07
N PRO A 268 14.75 -5.98 2.65
CA PRO A 268 13.68 -5.04 2.96
C PRO A 268 14.21 -3.94 3.89
N VAL A 269 13.67 -2.75 3.73
CA VAL A 269 13.97 -1.56 4.55
C VAL A 269 12.67 -0.98 5.08
N SER A 270 12.77 -0.07 6.05
CA SER A 270 11.60 0.69 6.51
C SER A 270 10.98 1.49 5.36
N PHE A 271 9.69 1.80 5.45
CA PHE A 271 9.04 2.63 4.43
C PHE A 271 9.71 4.02 4.30
N LEU A 272 10.27 4.55 5.38
CA LEU A 272 11.02 5.82 5.37
C LEU A 272 12.23 5.81 4.42
N GLU A 273 12.82 4.65 4.23
CA GLU A 273 14.01 4.46 3.38
C GLU A 273 13.66 3.88 2.00
N TYR A 274 12.47 3.27 1.89
CA TYR A 274 12.06 2.50 0.72
C TYR A 274 12.13 3.28 -0.61
N PRO A 275 11.53 4.50 -0.75
CA PRO A 275 11.62 5.25 -2.01
C PRO A 275 13.06 5.58 -2.40
N THR A 276 13.88 5.98 -1.42
CA THR A 276 15.30 6.26 -1.66
C THR A 276 16.09 5.01 -2.05
N LYS A 277 15.77 3.87 -1.41
CA LYS A 277 16.42 2.60 -1.72
C LYS A 277 16.04 2.12 -3.11
N LEU A 278 14.76 2.18 -3.46
CA LEU A 278 14.28 1.82 -4.80
C LEU A 278 14.95 2.66 -5.89
N ASN A 279 14.99 3.97 -5.72
CA ASN A 279 15.69 4.86 -6.66
C ASN A 279 17.19 4.53 -6.80
N LYS A 280 17.87 4.22 -5.69
CA LYS A 280 19.30 3.86 -5.70
C LYS A 280 19.61 2.54 -6.40
N LEU A 281 18.66 1.64 -6.56
CA LEU A 281 18.84 0.41 -7.33
C LEU A 281 19.06 0.71 -8.81
N ALA A 282 18.59 1.87 -9.29
CA ALA A 282 18.66 2.29 -10.68
C ALA A 282 18.21 1.19 -11.63
N LEU A 283 17.01 0.64 -11.36
CA LEU A 283 16.41 -0.40 -12.18
C LEU A 283 16.04 0.15 -13.55
N ASP A 284 16.26 -0.64 -14.58
CA ASP A 284 15.89 -0.32 -15.97
C ASP A 284 14.49 -0.81 -16.29
N VAL A 285 14.03 -1.89 -15.65
CA VAL A 285 12.70 -2.49 -15.84
C VAL A 285 12.22 -3.06 -14.52
N MET A 286 10.97 -2.79 -14.16
CA MET A 286 10.26 -3.46 -13.07
C MET A 286 9.41 -4.60 -13.62
N LEU A 287 9.49 -5.76 -12.98
CA LEU A 287 8.67 -6.92 -13.31
C LEU A 287 7.63 -7.14 -12.22
N HIS A 288 6.39 -7.31 -12.62
CA HIS A 288 5.28 -7.55 -11.71
C HIS A 288 4.40 -8.72 -12.19
N PRO A 289 4.88 -9.96 -12.01
CA PRO A 289 4.06 -11.13 -12.27
C PRO A 289 2.93 -11.23 -11.25
N MET A 290 1.75 -11.60 -11.71
CA MET A 290 0.56 -11.87 -10.91
C MET A 290 -0.19 -13.05 -11.49
N ASN A 291 -0.58 -13.98 -10.64
CA ASN A 291 -1.51 -15.05 -10.98
C ASN A 291 -2.94 -14.49 -11.02
N ASP A 292 -3.76 -15.05 -11.91
CA ASP A 292 -5.19 -14.74 -12.02
C ASP A 292 -5.96 -15.44 -10.89
N HIS A 293 -5.94 -14.81 -9.72
CA HIS A 293 -6.65 -15.27 -8.52
C HIS A 293 -7.34 -14.05 -7.88
N PRO A 294 -8.58 -14.15 -7.37
CA PRO A 294 -9.31 -13.03 -6.77
C PRO A 294 -8.53 -12.24 -5.71
N PHE A 295 -7.72 -12.91 -4.91
CA PHE A 295 -6.80 -12.22 -3.98
C PHE A 295 -5.90 -11.19 -4.68
N ASN A 296 -5.46 -11.48 -5.91
CA ASN A 296 -4.65 -10.58 -6.71
C ASN A 296 -5.53 -9.61 -7.52
N THR A 297 -6.52 -10.12 -8.23
CA THR A 297 -7.31 -9.34 -9.18
C THR A 297 -8.33 -8.41 -8.50
N GLU A 298 -8.87 -8.80 -7.36
CA GLU A 298 -9.83 -7.98 -6.61
C GLU A 298 -9.14 -7.23 -5.46
N GLY A 299 -8.14 -7.86 -4.83
CA GLY A 299 -7.53 -7.38 -3.59
C GLY A 299 -6.26 -6.53 -3.74
N LYS A 300 -5.59 -6.56 -4.89
CA LYS A 300 -4.34 -5.80 -5.08
C LYS A 300 -4.59 -4.46 -5.76
N SER A 301 -4.17 -3.39 -5.11
CA SER A 301 -4.05 -2.11 -5.80
C SER A 301 -2.82 -2.10 -6.71
N PHE A 302 -2.82 -1.22 -7.69
CA PHE A 302 -1.70 -1.04 -8.63
C PHE A 302 -0.53 -0.21 -8.07
N MET A 303 -0.34 -0.21 -6.76
CA MET A 303 0.68 0.63 -6.11
C MET A 303 2.10 0.33 -6.60
N LYS A 304 2.42 -0.93 -6.94
CA LYS A 304 3.73 -1.28 -7.51
C LYS A 304 4.02 -0.58 -8.83
N TYR A 305 2.99 -0.39 -9.66
CA TYR A 305 3.12 0.40 -10.87
C TYR A 305 3.41 1.87 -10.55
N LEU A 306 2.68 2.44 -9.60
CA LEU A 306 2.88 3.83 -9.20
C LEU A 306 4.28 4.06 -8.62
N GLU A 307 4.76 3.14 -7.78
CA GLU A 307 6.11 3.18 -7.20
C GLU A 307 7.22 3.15 -8.26
N ALA A 308 7.07 2.28 -9.27
CA ALA A 308 8.01 2.21 -10.39
C ALA A 308 7.93 3.47 -11.26
N ALA A 309 6.71 3.89 -11.61
CA ALA A 309 6.44 5.06 -12.43
C ALA A 309 6.97 6.35 -11.81
N ALA A 310 6.92 6.48 -10.47
CA ALA A 310 7.47 7.64 -9.76
C ALA A 310 8.96 7.89 -10.05
N PHE A 311 9.70 6.84 -10.44
CA PHE A 311 11.11 6.91 -10.82
C PHE A 311 11.35 6.70 -12.32
N ALA A 312 10.30 6.82 -13.15
CA ALA A 312 10.35 6.58 -14.58
C ALA A 312 10.91 5.19 -14.95
N ILE A 313 10.63 4.18 -14.12
CA ILE A 313 10.99 2.78 -14.37
C ILE A 313 9.82 2.13 -15.14
N PRO A 314 10.01 1.71 -16.40
CA PRO A 314 8.98 1.00 -17.14
C PRO A 314 8.67 -0.35 -16.47
N MET A 315 7.40 -0.73 -16.44
CA MET A 315 6.95 -1.99 -15.86
C MET A 315 6.51 -2.96 -16.92
N ILE A 316 6.84 -4.25 -16.75
CA ILE A 316 6.12 -5.36 -17.38
C ILE A 316 5.26 -6.00 -16.30
N SER A 317 3.95 -6.11 -16.52
CA SER A 317 3.02 -6.77 -15.61
C SER A 317 2.26 -7.90 -16.29
N SER A 318 1.79 -8.87 -15.50
CA SER A 318 0.75 -9.78 -15.99
C SER A 318 -0.47 -8.97 -16.44
N SER A 319 -1.09 -9.41 -17.55
CA SER A 319 -2.25 -8.75 -18.15
C SER A 319 -3.53 -9.14 -17.42
N VAL A 320 -3.59 -8.85 -16.11
CA VAL A 320 -4.74 -9.09 -15.24
C VAL A 320 -5.13 -7.78 -14.55
N PHE A 321 -6.39 -7.67 -14.12
CA PHE A 321 -6.85 -6.54 -13.31
C PHE A 321 -6.06 -6.47 -11.99
N PRO A 322 -5.75 -5.28 -11.45
CA PRO A 322 -6.08 -3.96 -11.98
C PRO A 322 -5.04 -3.38 -12.98
N TYR A 323 -3.95 -4.09 -13.22
CA TYR A 323 -2.85 -3.58 -14.06
C TYR A 323 -3.25 -3.47 -15.53
N SER A 324 -4.11 -4.37 -16.03
CA SER A 324 -4.65 -4.31 -17.40
C SER A 324 -5.48 -3.04 -17.68
N GLU A 325 -6.03 -2.40 -16.64
CA GLU A 325 -6.83 -1.19 -16.80
C GLU A 325 -5.98 0.08 -16.85
N ILE A 326 -4.88 0.11 -16.09
CA ILE A 326 -4.05 1.32 -15.96
C ILE A 326 -2.86 1.33 -16.91
N ILE A 327 -2.41 0.15 -17.34
CA ILE A 327 -1.29 0.03 -18.29
C ILE A 327 -1.83 -0.01 -19.72
N LYS A 328 -1.49 1.00 -20.48
CA LYS A 328 -1.63 1.01 -21.93
C LYS A 328 -0.39 0.39 -22.53
N HIS A 329 -0.54 -0.84 -23.06
CA HIS A 329 0.56 -1.64 -23.56
C HIS A 329 1.40 -0.89 -24.62
N GLY A 330 2.71 -0.81 -24.38
CA GLY A 330 3.67 -0.11 -25.26
C GLY A 330 3.70 1.41 -25.11
N GLU A 331 2.80 2.01 -24.31
CA GLU A 331 2.74 3.45 -24.07
C GLU A 331 3.31 3.81 -22.68
N ASN A 332 2.66 3.35 -21.62
CA ASN A 332 3.06 3.65 -20.22
C ASN A 332 3.47 2.41 -19.43
N GLY A 333 3.61 1.27 -20.08
CA GLY A 333 4.03 -0.01 -19.51
C GLY A 333 3.84 -1.12 -20.53
N MET A 334 4.22 -2.34 -20.16
CA MET A 334 4.02 -3.55 -20.96
C MET A 334 3.13 -4.53 -20.22
N LEU A 335 2.27 -5.24 -20.95
CA LEU A 335 1.42 -6.31 -20.44
C LEU A 335 1.82 -7.64 -21.09
N ALA A 336 1.78 -8.71 -20.32
CA ALA A 336 2.06 -10.06 -20.78
C ALA A 336 1.02 -11.04 -20.22
N LYS A 337 0.41 -11.87 -21.08
CA LYS A 337 -0.62 -12.86 -20.71
C LYS A 337 -0.05 -14.25 -20.46
N ASP A 338 1.07 -14.57 -21.11
CA ASP A 338 1.69 -15.89 -21.12
C ASP A 338 3.22 -15.79 -21.20
N GLU A 339 3.89 -16.92 -21.08
CA GLU A 339 5.37 -17.01 -21.11
C GLU A 339 5.97 -16.42 -22.40
N ASN A 340 5.33 -16.62 -23.57
CA ASN A 340 5.83 -16.09 -24.83
C ASN A 340 5.80 -14.56 -24.84
N GLN A 341 4.72 -13.96 -24.36
CA GLN A 341 4.60 -12.51 -24.24
C GLN A 341 5.56 -11.95 -23.19
N TRP A 342 5.72 -12.61 -22.04
CA TRP A 342 6.73 -12.23 -21.05
C TRP A 342 8.12 -12.19 -21.65
N LYS A 343 8.50 -13.24 -22.39
CA LYS A 343 9.79 -13.33 -23.07
C LYS A 343 9.94 -12.23 -24.12
N GLU A 344 8.94 -12.03 -24.96
CA GLU A 344 8.94 -10.99 -26.00
C GLU A 344 9.13 -9.59 -25.40
N GLN A 345 8.34 -9.23 -24.37
CA GLN A 345 8.42 -7.90 -23.77
C GLN A 345 9.76 -7.70 -23.04
N LEU A 346 10.27 -8.72 -22.35
CA LEU A 346 11.59 -8.67 -21.73
C LEU A 346 12.70 -8.44 -22.77
N GLN A 347 12.70 -9.21 -23.87
CA GLN A 347 13.69 -9.05 -24.92
C GLN A 347 13.64 -7.66 -25.58
N LYS A 348 12.45 -7.12 -25.83
CA LYS A 348 12.26 -5.75 -26.34
C LYS A 348 12.87 -4.72 -25.42
N LEU A 349 12.50 -4.75 -24.11
CA LEU A 349 12.99 -3.77 -23.15
C LEU A 349 14.47 -3.96 -22.81
N ILE A 350 15.04 -5.15 -22.92
CA ILE A 350 16.48 -5.37 -22.75
C ILE A 350 17.25 -4.79 -23.94
N ALA A 351 16.76 -4.98 -25.15
CA ALA A 351 17.44 -4.55 -26.37
C ALA A 351 17.37 -3.03 -26.61
N ASP A 352 16.28 -2.38 -26.22
CA ASP A 352 15.98 -0.99 -26.61
C ASP A 352 15.94 -0.03 -25.39
N ALA A 353 17.03 0.69 -25.20
CA ALA A 353 17.16 1.69 -24.14
C ALA A 353 16.26 2.93 -24.35
N GLN A 354 16.01 3.30 -25.63
CA GLN A 354 15.13 4.41 -25.94
C GLN A 354 13.69 4.07 -25.60
N LEU A 355 13.23 2.87 -25.94
CA LEU A 355 11.90 2.37 -25.60
C LEU A 355 11.69 2.36 -24.07
N ARG A 356 12.68 1.88 -23.28
CA ARG A 356 12.63 1.96 -21.81
C ARG A 356 12.42 3.39 -21.30
N THR A 357 13.18 4.33 -21.88
CA THR A 357 13.11 5.74 -21.50
C THR A 357 11.74 6.35 -21.83
N ASP A 358 11.20 6.05 -23.00
CA ASP A 358 9.94 6.61 -23.48
C ASP A 358 8.76 6.08 -22.65
N ILE A 359 8.68 4.76 -22.45
CA ILE A 359 7.64 4.15 -21.60
C ILE A 359 7.75 4.64 -20.15
N GLY A 360 8.96 4.68 -19.60
CA GLY A 360 9.15 5.16 -18.20
C GLY A 360 8.72 6.62 -18.03
N ARG A 361 9.00 7.48 -19.02
CA ARG A 361 8.57 8.89 -19.01
C ARG A 361 7.04 9.02 -19.06
N GLU A 362 6.38 8.25 -19.91
CA GLU A 362 4.91 8.29 -20.03
C GLU A 362 4.25 7.67 -18.77
N ALA A 363 4.83 6.60 -18.18
CA ALA A 363 4.40 6.06 -16.90
C ALA A 363 4.48 7.12 -15.78
N LEU A 364 5.60 7.85 -15.68
CA LEU A 364 5.78 8.93 -14.72
C LEU A 364 4.70 10.01 -14.85
N LYS A 365 4.47 10.50 -16.07
CA LYS A 365 3.44 11.53 -16.34
C LYS A 365 2.04 11.02 -15.96
N TYR A 366 1.71 9.79 -16.37
CA TYR A 366 0.42 9.17 -16.11
C TYR A 366 0.16 9.03 -14.61
N ALA A 367 1.14 8.48 -13.87
CA ALA A 367 1.01 8.24 -12.44
C ALA A 367 0.83 9.55 -11.66
N TRP A 368 1.67 10.55 -11.89
CA TRP A 368 1.56 11.84 -11.19
C TRP A 368 0.30 12.62 -11.53
N ARG A 369 -0.16 12.54 -12.78
CA ARG A 369 -1.37 13.23 -13.21
C ARG A 369 -2.64 12.64 -12.61
N ASN A 370 -2.74 11.30 -12.57
CA ASN A 370 -3.99 10.63 -12.28
C ASN A 370 -4.05 10.03 -10.88
N TRP A 371 -2.89 9.67 -10.29
CA TRP A 371 -2.81 8.85 -9.08
C TRP A 371 -1.87 9.45 -8.02
N SER A 372 -1.80 10.75 -7.94
CA SER A 372 -1.15 11.48 -6.84
C SER A 372 -2.18 12.29 -6.05
N TYR A 373 -1.80 12.74 -4.86
CA TYR A 373 -2.60 13.71 -4.11
C TYR A 373 -2.65 15.03 -4.86
N ASN A 374 -3.72 15.27 -5.58
CA ASN A 374 -4.02 16.47 -6.35
C ASN A 374 -5.46 16.93 -6.07
N LYS A 375 -5.91 18.00 -6.71
CA LYS A 375 -7.24 18.55 -6.45
C LYS A 375 -8.36 17.53 -6.66
N SER A 376 -8.29 16.73 -7.73
CA SER A 376 -9.34 15.75 -8.06
C SER A 376 -9.38 14.58 -7.08
N THR A 377 -8.22 14.01 -6.75
CA THR A 377 -8.13 12.87 -5.82
C THR A 377 -8.41 13.26 -4.38
N MET A 378 -8.15 14.52 -4.00
CA MET A 378 -8.49 15.04 -2.68
C MET A 378 -10.00 15.25 -2.47
N GLU A 379 -10.80 15.34 -3.54
CA GLU A 379 -12.27 15.37 -3.38
C GLU A 379 -12.80 14.06 -2.77
N ILE A 380 -12.19 12.91 -3.08
CA ILE A 380 -12.53 11.62 -2.47
C ILE A 380 -12.48 11.69 -0.94
N TYR A 381 -11.43 12.30 -0.40
CA TYR A 381 -11.27 12.44 1.06
C TYR A 381 -12.22 13.48 1.65
N LYS A 382 -12.57 14.54 0.90
CA LYS A 382 -13.49 15.56 1.36
C LYS A 382 -14.95 15.08 1.35
N GLU A 383 -15.28 14.20 0.42
CA GLU A 383 -16.60 13.56 0.35
C GLU A 383 -16.76 12.45 1.37
N LEU A 384 -15.64 11.83 1.77
CA LEU A 384 -15.61 10.79 2.80
C LEU A 384 -15.85 11.38 4.20
N PHE A 385 -15.33 12.56 4.47
CA PHE A 385 -15.42 13.25 5.75
C PHE A 385 -16.21 14.55 5.59
N ILE A 386 -17.52 14.49 5.91
CA ILE A 386 -18.46 15.61 5.74
C ILE A 386 -18.89 16.17 7.09
#